data_c479fd6e50fd3c56cebc74747431f40a
#
_entry.id   c479fd6e50fd3c56cebc74747431f40a
#
_cell.length_a   1.000
_cell.length_b   1.000
_cell.length_c   1.000
_cell.angle_alpha   90.00
_cell.angle_beta   90.00
_cell.angle_gamma   90.00
#
_symmetry.space_group_name_H-M   'P 1'
#
loop_
_entity.id
_entity.type
_entity.pdbx_description
1 polymer ?
#
loop_
_entity_poly.entity_id
_entity_poly.type
_entity_poly.pdbx_seq_one_letter_code
_entity_poly.pdbx_strand_id
1 'polypeptide(L)'
;RLYRERETSTRMVDKAQSRICIPPIETTLAHQTTNTFNQILDTGQDWKNLNRNNMKKIMLVFGTRPEAIKMAPLVKAFQQKKNKFETIDCVTGQHREMLDQVLKLFNIRPDYDLNIMRLGQDLYDITARVLTGMRNVLQEAKPDIVLVHGDTTTSTAAALAAFYRQIPVGHVEAGLRTHNIYSPWPEEMNRQITGRIATWHFSPTVLSRNNLIHEGINENKIRITGNTVIDALYHVAATIRKDFTLRKQLDTELMSAGYKT
;
A
#
# COMPACT_ATOMS: atom_id res chain seq x y z
N ARG A 1 -54.57 13.37 -8.87
CA ARG A 1 -53.79 12.12 -9.08
C ARG A 1 -52.26 12.34 -9.25
N LEU A 2 -51.78 13.57 -9.31
CA LEU A 2 -50.36 13.94 -9.56
C LEU A 2 -49.57 14.32 -8.29
N TYR A 3 -50.19 14.26 -7.10
CA TYR A 3 -49.55 14.66 -5.84
C TYR A 3 -49.07 13.46 -4.97
N ARG A 4 -49.37 12.21 -5.35
CA ARG A 4 -49.01 11.01 -4.59
C ARG A 4 -47.72 10.35 -5.05
N GLU A 5 -47.14 10.70 -6.19
CA GLU A 5 -45.91 10.07 -6.70
C GLU A 5 -44.61 10.78 -6.27
N ARG A 6 -44.68 11.97 -5.65
CA ARG A 6 -43.50 12.70 -5.15
C ARG A 6 -43.05 12.26 -3.75
N GLU A 7 -43.98 11.74 -2.93
CA GLU A 7 -43.60 11.27 -1.56
C GLU A 7 -42.93 9.92 -1.53
N THR A 8 -43.14 9.07 -2.53
CA THR A 8 -42.51 7.74 -2.59
C THR A 8 -41.06 7.81 -3.10
N SER A 9 -40.73 8.81 -3.93
CA SER A 9 -39.36 8.99 -4.43
C SER A 9 -38.43 9.52 -3.34
N THR A 10 -38.90 10.45 -2.51
CA THR A 10 -38.08 11.02 -1.40
C THR A 10 -37.80 10.00 -0.30
N ARG A 11 -38.74 9.07 -0.01
CA ARG A 11 -38.53 8.01 0.96
C ARG A 11 -37.60 6.89 0.50
N MET A 12 -37.44 6.69 -0.83
CA MET A 12 -36.44 5.71 -1.33
C MET A 12 -35.03 6.27 -1.32
N VAL A 13 -34.84 7.58 -1.50
CA VAL A 13 -33.53 8.23 -1.44
C VAL A 13 -33.00 8.23 0.00
N ASP A 14 -33.84 8.51 1.00
CA ASP A 14 -33.44 8.48 2.41
C ASP A 14 -33.10 7.07 2.93
N LYS A 15 -33.68 6.01 2.36
CA LYS A 15 -33.32 4.64 2.72
C LYS A 15 -32.01 4.14 2.10
N ALA A 16 -31.56 4.74 0.99
CA ALA A 16 -30.29 4.42 0.36
C ALA A 16 -29.09 5.12 1.04
N GLN A 17 -29.32 6.22 1.77
CA GLN A 17 -28.27 6.96 2.47
C GLN A 17 -27.84 6.35 3.81
N SER A 18 -28.54 5.33 4.34
CA SER A 18 -28.34 4.84 5.71
C SER A 18 -27.52 3.56 5.87
N ARG A 19 -26.92 3.01 4.81
CA ARG A 19 -26.17 1.73 4.94
C ARG A 19 -24.93 1.62 4.06
N ILE A 20 -23.98 2.53 4.20
CA ILE A 20 -22.59 2.12 4.01
C ILE A 20 -22.12 1.71 5.41
N CYS A 21 -22.32 0.45 5.76
CA CYS A 21 -21.73 -0.15 6.94
C CYS A 21 -20.21 -0.19 6.69
N ILE A 22 -19.46 0.76 7.25
CA ILE A 22 -18.01 0.61 7.32
C ILE A 22 -17.77 -0.53 8.29
N PRO A 23 -17.17 -1.65 7.87
CA PRO A 23 -16.87 -2.73 8.79
C PRO A 23 -15.94 -2.20 9.90
N PRO A 24 -15.97 -2.82 11.10
CA PRO A 24 -15.01 -2.48 12.16
C PRO A 24 -13.58 -2.54 11.62
N ILE A 25 -12.70 -1.71 12.16
CA ILE A 25 -11.28 -1.63 11.76
C ILE A 25 -10.61 -3.02 11.72
N GLU A 26 -11.06 -3.95 12.55
CA GLU A 26 -10.56 -5.34 12.61
C GLU A 26 -10.85 -6.19 11.38
N THR A 27 -11.76 -5.77 10.51
CA THR A 27 -12.15 -6.50 9.29
C THR A 27 -11.65 -5.85 8.00
N THR A 28 -10.81 -4.81 8.07
CA THR A 28 -10.25 -4.17 6.89
C THR A 28 -9.16 -5.04 6.23
N LEU A 29 -8.98 -4.89 4.92
CA LEU A 29 -7.99 -5.63 4.15
C LEU A 29 -6.56 -5.35 4.63
N ALA A 30 -6.25 -4.11 5.04
CA ALA A 30 -4.97 -3.77 5.63
C ALA A 30 -4.70 -4.54 6.93
N HIS A 31 -5.72 -4.71 7.78
CA HIS A 31 -5.64 -5.55 8.97
C HIS A 31 -5.48 -7.03 8.64
N GLN A 32 -6.14 -7.51 7.59
CA GLN A 32 -5.95 -8.87 7.10
C GLN A 32 -4.52 -9.10 6.65
N THR A 33 -3.94 -8.16 5.89
CA THR A 33 -2.53 -8.22 5.46
C THR A 33 -1.59 -8.26 6.66
N THR A 34 -1.76 -7.39 7.64
CA THR A 34 -0.91 -7.39 8.85
C THR A 34 -1.13 -8.61 9.73
N ASN A 35 -2.35 -9.16 9.82
CA ASN A 35 -2.62 -10.40 10.56
C ASN A 35 -2.01 -11.60 9.87
N THR A 36 -2.13 -11.70 8.55
CA THR A 36 -1.47 -12.73 7.73
C THR A 36 0.03 -12.65 7.88
N PHE A 37 0.57 -11.43 7.88
CA PHE A 37 2.00 -11.20 8.10
C PHE A 37 2.46 -11.67 9.48
N ASN A 38 1.69 -11.41 10.54
CA ASN A 38 1.92 -11.99 11.87
C ASN A 38 2.01 -13.52 11.84
N GLN A 39 1.01 -14.17 11.20
CA GLN A 39 0.99 -15.63 11.10
C GLN A 39 2.23 -16.18 10.38
N ILE A 40 2.65 -15.50 9.31
CA ILE A 40 3.87 -15.85 8.57
C ILE A 40 5.09 -15.77 9.48
N LEU A 41 5.23 -14.71 10.26
CA LEU A 41 6.34 -14.54 11.20
C LEU A 41 6.29 -15.56 12.35
N ASP A 42 5.11 -15.93 12.82
CA ASP A 42 4.94 -16.88 13.92
C ASP A 42 5.15 -18.35 13.50
N THR A 43 4.81 -18.71 12.24
CA THR A 43 4.83 -20.08 11.74
C THR A 43 6.01 -20.42 10.82
N GLY A 44 6.76 -19.41 10.37
CA GLY A 44 7.80 -19.58 9.35
C GLY A 44 9.02 -20.36 9.84
N GLN A 45 9.25 -21.57 9.30
CA GLN A 45 10.48 -22.33 9.54
C GLN A 45 11.74 -21.62 9.05
N ASP A 46 11.62 -20.71 8.07
CA ASP A 46 12.73 -19.98 7.47
C ASP A 46 13.25 -18.82 8.36
N TRP A 47 12.55 -18.51 9.47
CA TRP A 47 12.90 -17.43 10.40
C TRP A 47 13.53 -17.94 11.71
N LYS A 48 14.01 -19.17 11.76
CA LYS A 48 14.57 -19.82 12.98
C LYS A 48 15.74 -19.07 13.62
N ASN A 49 16.39 -18.17 12.88
CA ASN A 49 17.50 -17.36 13.37
C ASN A 49 17.10 -15.96 13.87
N LEU A 50 15.84 -15.57 13.75
CA LEU A 50 15.35 -14.31 14.29
C LEU A 50 14.93 -14.53 15.75
N ASN A 51 15.64 -13.93 16.67
CA ASN A 51 15.38 -13.99 18.12
C ASN A 51 13.89 -13.86 18.43
N ARG A 52 13.28 -14.91 18.98
CA ARG A 52 11.85 -15.02 19.27
C ARG A 52 11.28 -13.93 20.20
N ASN A 53 12.16 -13.21 20.89
CA ASN A 53 11.80 -12.21 21.91
C ASN A 53 11.96 -10.76 21.44
N ASN A 54 12.38 -10.48 20.21
CA ASN A 54 12.55 -9.11 19.73
C ASN A 54 11.41 -8.68 18.82
N MET A 55 10.94 -7.45 19.04
CA MET A 55 10.01 -6.71 18.17
C MET A 55 10.57 -6.69 16.73
N LYS A 56 9.72 -7.03 15.74
CA LYS A 56 10.14 -7.11 14.34
C LYS A 56 10.13 -5.75 13.68
N LYS A 57 11.21 -5.43 12.98
CA LYS A 57 11.36 -4.19 12.21
C LYS A 57 10.82 -4.37 10.80
N ILE A 58 9.74 -3.68 10.50
CA ILE A 58 9.07 -3.72 9.19
C ILE A 58 9.30 -2.40 8.48
N MET A 59 10.02 -2.42 7.37
CA MET A 59 10.21 -1.23 6.54
C MET A 59 9.22 -1.21 5.38
N LEU A 60 8.46 -0.13 5.24
CA LEU A 60 7.56 0.10 4.12
C LEU A 60 8.20 1.12 3.18
N VAL A 61 8.40 0.76 1.90
CA VAL A 61 9.04 1.63 0.92
C VAL A 61 8.04 1.99 -0.18
N PHE A 62 7.88 3.29 -0.44
CA PHE A 62 7.02 3.81 -1.49
C PHE A 62 7.47 5.19 -1.95
N GLY A 63 7.15 5.60 -3.19
CA GLY A 63 7.70 6.84 -3.73
C GLY A 63 6.73 7.67 -4.55
N THR A 64 5.62 7.09 -4.97
CA THR A 64 4.61 7.75 -5.79
C THR A 64 3.31 7.94 -5.02
N ARG A 65 2.44 8.86 -5.50
CA ARG A 65 1.11 9.08 -4.90
C ARG A 65 0.24 7.81 -4.89
N PRO A 66 0.12 7.03 -5.98
CA PRO A 66 -0.68 5.80 -5.97
C PRO A 66 -0.17 4.77 -4.97
N GLU A 67 1.15 4.58 -4.86
CA GLU A 67 1.73 3.70 -3.85
C GLU A 67 1.42 4.19 -2.43
N ALA A 68 1.61 5.48 -2.16
CA ALA A 68 1.35 6.06 -0.85
C ALA A 68 -0.10 5.86 -0.40
N ILE A 69 -1.08 6.07 -1.29
CA ILE A 69 -2.50 5.83 -0.99
C ILE A 69 -2.73 4.38 -0.54
N LYS A 70 -2.12 3.41 -1.22
CA LYS A 70 -2.32 1.98 -0.95
C LYS A 70 -1.47 1.47 0.22
N MET A 71 -0.31 2.10 0.48
CA MET A 71 0.58 1.73 1.60
C MET A 71 0.18 2.39 2.92
N ALA A 72 -0.44 3.56 2.90
CA ALA A 72 -0.85 4.27 4.12
C ALA A 72 -1.72 3.45 5.07
N PRO A 73 -2.74 2.67 4.62
CA PRO A 73 -3.47 1.78 5.52
C PRO A 73 -2.58 0.74 6.21
N LEU A 74 -1.59 0.18 5.49
CA LEU A 74 -0.63 -0.78 6.05
C LEU A 74 0.26 -0.13 7.11
N VAL A 75 0.81 1.07 6.82
CA VAL A 75 1.56 1.87 7.80
C VAL A 75 0.75 2.02 9.08
N LYS A 76 -0.51 2.47 8.98
CA LYS A 76 -1.40 2.64 10.15
C LYS A 76 -1.67 1.34 10.87
N ALA A 77 -1.91 0.25 10.16
CA ALA A 77 -2.19 -1.05 10.75
C ALA A 77 -0.96 -1.62 11.50
N PHE A 78 0.25 -1.44 10.99
CA PHE A 78 1.48 -1.82 11.70
C PHE A 78 1.75 -0.91 12.90
N GLN A 79 1.59 0.41 12.74
CA GLN A 79 1.75 1.38 13.84
C GLN A 79 0.79 1.13 15.02
N GLN A 80 -0.39 0.56 14.79
CA GLN A 80 -1.32 0.16 15.85
C GLN A 80 -0.85 -1.08 16.63
N LYS A 81 0.07 -1.87 16.08
CA LYS A 81 0.60 -3.10 16.71
C LYS A 81 2.05 -2.91 17.22
N LYS A 82 2.31 -1.77 17.87
CA LYS A 82 3.62 -1.39 18.39
C LYS A 82 4.24 -2.39 19.38
N ASN A 83 3.43 -3.24 19.98
CA ASN A 83 3.91 -4.32 20.86
C ASN A 83 4.55 -5.48 20.09
N LYS A 84 4.34 -5.56 18.76
CA LYS A 84 4.85 -6.63 17.89
C LYS A 84 5.82 -6.12 16.82
N PHE A 85 5.59 -4.89 16.33
CA PHE A 85 6.32 -4.32 15.20
C PHE A 85 6.89 -2.94 15.51
N GLU A 86 8.14 -2.75 15.12
CA GLU A 86 8.73 -1.45 14.87
C GLU A 86 8.51 -1.14 13.38
N THR A 87 7.69 -0.12 13.10
CA THR A 87 7.36 0.29 11.75
C THR A 87 8.30 1.38 11.29
N ILE A 88 8.92 1.21 10.14
CA ILE A 88 9.87 2.16 9.54
C ILE A 88 9.31 2.57 8.19
N ASP A 89 9.00 3.84 8.02
CA ASP A 89 8.45 4.39 6.79
C ASP A 89 9.56 5.07 5.97
N CYS A 90 9.86 4.53 4.80
CA CYS A 90 10.87 5.07 3.88
C CYS A 90 10.20 5.56 2.60
N VAL A 91 10.29 6.85 2.33
CA VAL A 91 9.80 7.44 1.08
C VAL A 91 10.94 7.76 0.14
N THR A 92 10.72 7.53 -1.17
CA THR A 92 11.73 7.87 -2.17
C THR A 92 11.53 9.28 -2.76
N GLY A 93 10.30 9.80 -2.71
CA GLY A 93 9.99 11.15 -3.17
C GLY A 93 10.13 11.29 -4.70
N GLN A 94 9.72 10.26 -5.47
CA GLN A 94 9.75 10.29 -6.94
C GLN A 94 8.82 11.39 -7.51
N HIS A 95 7.66 11.68 -6.87
CA HIS A 95 6.74 12.77 -7.18
C HIS A 95 6.39 13.51 -5.90
N ARG A 96 7.23 14.46 -5.50
CA ARG A 96 7.26 15.04 -4.15
C ARG A 96 5.94 15.65 -3.70
N GLU A 97 5.41 16.64 -4.42
CA GLU A 97 4.22 17.38 -4.00
C GLU A 97 2.99 16.48 -3.83
N MET A 98 2.78 15.57 -4.78
CA MET A 98 1.64 14.65 -4.74
C MET A 98 1.79 13.60 -3.61
N LEU A 99 3.00 13.19 -3.31
CA LEU A 99 3.28 12.27 -2.20
C LEU A 99 2.99 12.95 -0.86
N ASP A 100 3.47 14.18 -0.66
CA ASP A 100 3.31 14.94 0.58
C ASP A 100 1.83 15.18 0.93
N GLN A 101 0.96 15.38 -0.08
CA GLN A 101 -0.48 15.48 0.13
C GLN A 101 -1.06 14.22 0.79
N VAL A 102 -0.63 13.03 0.33
CA VAL A 102 -1.08 11.76 0.91
C VAL A 102 -0.51 11.55 2.30
N LEU A 103 0.78 11.81 2.50
CA LEU A 103 1.42 11.71 3.81
C LEU A 103 0.71 12.59 4.84
N LYS A 104 0.36 13.83 4.47
CA LYS A 104 -0.40 14.75 5.30
C LYS A 104 -1.81 14.23 5.60
N LEU A 105 -2.53 13.74 4.58
CA LEU A 105 -3.90 13.22 4.71
C LEU A 105 -3.96 12.06 5.72
N PHE A 106 -2.98 11.14 5.65
CA PHE A 106 -2.91 10.00 6.55
C PHE A 106 -2.09 10.27 7.82
N ASN A 107 -1.62 11.50 8.04
CA ASN A 107 -0.75 11.86 9.15
C ASN A 107 0.41 10.86 9.31
N ILE A 108 1.17 10.67 8.23
CA ILE A 108 2.38 9.85 8.17
C ILE A 108 3.58 10.78 8.11
N ARG A 109 4.55 10.54 9.00
CA ARG A 109 5.86 11.20 8.97
C ARG A 109 6.89 10.12 8.68
N PRO A 110 7.50 10.11 7.49
CA PRO A 110 8.46 9.10 7.14
C PRO A 110 9.72 9.20 8.00
N ASP A 111 10.28 8.06 8.37
CA ASP A 111 11.55 7.98 9.11
C ASP A 111 12.73 8.26 8.18
N TYR A 112 12.60 7.87 6.91
CA TYR A 112 13.62 8.10 5.86
C TYR A 112 12.98 8.71 4.63
N ASP A 113 13.71 9.66 4.04
CA ASP A 113 13.31 10.35 2.81
C ASP A 113 14.51 10.45 1.86
N LEU A 114 14.48 9.70 0.77
CA LEU A 114 15.56 9.69 -0.21
C LEU A 114 15.57 10.92 -1.11
N ASN A 115 14.43 11.60 -1.23
CA ASN A 115 14.25 12.82 -2.02
C ASN A 115 14.91 12.74 -3.41
N ILE A 116 14.58 11.68 -4.17
CA ILE A 116 15.25 11.35 -5.44
C ILE A 116 14.82 12.22 -6.62
N MET A 117 13.73 12.99 -6.46
CA MET A 117 13.18 13.78 -7.57
C MET A 117 14.20 14.76 -8.14
N ARG A 118 14.38 14.74 -9.46
CA ARG A 118 15.18 15.71 -10.22
C ARG A 118 14.45 16.04 -11.52
N LEU A 119 14.68 17.26 -12.01
CA LEU A 119 14.13 17.68 -13.30
C LEU A 119 14.79 16.86 -14.42
N GLY A 120 13.97 16.34 -15.34
CA GLY A 120 14.46 15.60 -16.50
C GLY A 120 15.00 14.20 -16.22
N GLN A 121 14.76 13.65 -15.02
CA GLN A 121 15.19 12.29 -14.67
C GLN A 121 14.48 11.22 -15.52
N ASP A 122 15.23 10.21 -15.91
CA ASP A 122 14.70 9.03 -16.60
C ASP A 122 14.63 7.80 -15.67
N LEU A 123 14.27 6.64 -16.24
CA LEU A 123 14.16 5.39 -15.47
C LEU A 123 15.51 4.90 -14.93
N TYR A 124 16.61 5.17 -15.65
CA TYR A 124 17.95 4.82 -15.19
C TYR A 124 18.32 5.64 -13.94
N ASP A 125 18.05 6.94 -13.98
CA ASP A 125 18.26 7.84 -12.86
C ASP A 125 17.49 7.43 -11.61
N ILE A 126 16.18 7.13 -11.77
CA ILE A 126 15.31 6.68 -10.69
C ILE A 126 15.86 5.39 -10.09
N THR A 127 16.15 4.40 -10.95
CA THR A 127 16.67 3.09 -10.51
C THR A 127 17.96 3.24 -9.73
N ALA A 128 18.93 3.98 -10.29
CA ALA A 128 20.25 4.16 -9.68
C ALA A 128 20.16 4.90 -8.34
N ARG A 129 19.34 5.96 -8.26
CA ARG A 129 19.18 6.77 -7.03
C ARG A 129 18.45 6.00 -5.93
N VAL A 130 17.39 5.27 -6.26
CA VAL A 130 16.69 4.42 -5.26
C VAL A 130 17.64 3.33 -4.79
N LEU A 131 18.29 2.60 -5.69
CA LEU A 131 19.18 1.50 -5.33
C LEU A 131 20.33 1.97 -4.43
N THR A 132 20.98 3.08 -4.77
CA THR A 132 22.11 3.63 -3.99
C THR A 132 21.66 4.28 -2.69
N GLY A 133 20.52 4.99 -2.68
CA GLY A 133 19.95 5.60 -1.49
C GLY A 133 19.53 4.55 -0.48
N MET A 134 18.86 3.50 -0.92
CA MET A 134 18.44 2.39 -0.06
C MET A 134 19.62 1.64 0.58
N ARG A 135 20.81 1.64 -0.03
CA ARG A 135 22.00 1.02 0.58
C ARG A 135 22.27 1.54 1.98
N ASN A 136 22.26 2.86 2.15
CA ASN A 136 22.56 3.51 3.43
C ASN A 136 21.41 3.31 4.43
N VAL A 137 20.18 3.51 3.97
CA VAL A 137 18.97 3.31 4.80
C VAL A 137 18.91 1.89 5.35
N LEU A 138 19.10 0.87 4.50
CA LEU A 138 19.07 -0.53 4.94
C LEU A 138 20.23 -0.89 5.87
N GLN A 139 21.39 -0.25 5.72
CA GLN A 139 22.53 -0.44 6.60
C GLN A 139 22.28 0.12 7.99
N GLU A 140 21.64 1.27 8.08
CA GLU A 140 21.31 1.96 9.32
C GLU A 140 20.13 1.31 10.04
N ALA A 141 19.00 1.20 9.35
CA ALA A 141 17.73 0.73 9.92
C ALA A 141 17.74 -0.77 10.24
N LYS A 142 18.43 -1.59 9.45
CA LYS A 142 18.53 -3.06 9.57
C LYS A 142 17.15 -3.70 9.75
N PRO A 143 16.21 -3.51 8.81
CA PRO A 143 14.87 -4.08 8.92
C PRO A 143 14.91 -5.60 8.79
N ASP A 144 13.99 -6.29 9.46
CA ASP A 144 13.79 -7.74 9.31
C ASP A 144 13.13 -8.09 7.98
N ILE A 145 12.35 -7.16 7.41
CA ILE A 145 11.70 -7.29 6.11
C ILE A 145 11.44 -5.91 5.49
N VAL A 146 11.48 -5.86 4.17
CA VAL A 146 11.08 -4.70 3.37
C VAL A 146 9.79 -5.01 2.62
N LEU A 147 8.77 -4.17 2.78
CA LEU A 147 7.54 -4.22 2.02
C LEU A 147 7.59 -3.20 0.88
N VAL A 148 7.34 -3.66 -0.34
CA VAL A 148 7.21 -2.84 -1.55
C VAL A 148 5.84 -3.05 -2.17
N HIS A 149 5.37 -2.09 -2.97
CA HIS A 149 4.02 -2.12 -3.52
C HIS A 149 4.01 -2.07 -5.04
N GLY A 150 3.24 -2.98 -5.66
CA GLY A 150 2.88 -2.91 -7.08
C GLY A 150 4.07 -3.06 -8.02
N ASP A 151 4.26 -2.08 -8.89
CA ASP A 151 5.00 -2.24 -10.13
C ASP A 151 5.86 -1.04 -10.54
N THR A 152 6.05 -0.09 -9.65
CA THR A 152 6.87 1.08 -9.97
C THR A 152 8.36 0.73 -10.04
N THR A 153 9.13 1.55 -10.73
CA THR A 153 10.59 1.47 -10.72
C THR A 153 11.16 1.61 -9.31
N THR A 154 10.53 2.44 -8.46
CA THR A 154 10.85 2.55 -7.03
C THR A 154 10.74 1.20 -6.32
N SER A 155 9.62 0.51 -6.48
CA SER A 155 9.37 -0.80 -5.82
C SER A 155 10.39 -1.84 -6.24
N THR A 156 10.68 -1.92 -7.54
CA THR A 156 11.66 -2.87 -8.09
C THR A 156 13.07 -2.57 -7.60
N ALA A 157 13.51 -1.31 -7.64
CA ALA A 157 14.84 -0.92 -7.19
C ALA A 157 15.03 -1.09 -5.68
N ALA A 158 13.99 -0.79 -4.88
CA ALA A 158 13.99 -1.02 -3.43
C ALA A 158 14.05 -2.52 -3.09
N ALA A 159 13.27 -3.35 -3.81
CA ALA A 159 13.32 -4.81 -3.65
C ALA A 159 14.71 -5.36 -3.98
N LEU A 160 15.34 -4.90 -5.06
CA LEU A 160 16.69 -5.29 -5.44
C LEU A 160 17.73 -4.86 -4.39
N ALA A 161 17.61 -3.65 -3.83
CA ALA A 161 18.49 -3.18 -2.76
C ALA A 161 18.37 -4.05 -1.50
N ALA A 162 17.15 -4.43 -1.11
CA ALA A 162 16.89 -5.34 0.00
C ALA A 162 17.49 -6.73 -0.26
N PHE A 163 17.31 -7.26 -1.47
CA PHE A 163 17.89 -8.54 -1.88
C PHE A 163 19.42 -8.54 -1.77
N TYR A 164 20.10 -7.48 -2.17
CA TYR A 164 21.57 -7.36 -2.04
C TYR A 164 22.06 -7.36 -0.59
N ARG A 165 21.20 -7.00 0.34
CA ARG A 165 21.45 -7.08 1.79
C ARG A 165 20.94 -8.36 2.41
N GLN A 166 20.42 -9.32 1.61
CA GLN A 166 19.80 -10.56 2.08
C GLN A 166 18.63 -10.31 3.05
N ILE A 167 17.94 -9.16 2.87
CA ILE A 167 16.75 -8.82 3.63
C ILE A 167 15.54 -9.33 2.84
N PRO A 168 14.65 -10.13 3.45
CA PRO A 168 13.42 -10.60 2.82
C PRO A 168 12.55 -9.47 2.31
N VAL A 169 11.85 -9.71 1.21
CA VAL A 169 10.94 -8.75 0.59
C VAL A 169 9.53 -9.28 0.59
N GLY A 170 8.58 -8.47 1.01
CA GLY A 170 7.15 -8.70 0.83
C GLY A 170 6.61 -7.80 -0.28
N HIS A 171 5.97 -8.42 -1.28
CA HIS A 171 5.39 -7.71 -2.42
C HIS A 171 3.89 -7.55 -2.22
N VAL A 172 3.45 -6.34 -1.97
CA VAL A 172 2.03 -5.95 -1.84
C VAL A 172 1.45 -5.66 -3.22
N GLU A 173 0.22 -6.11 -3.49
CA GLU A 173 -0.44 -6.10 -4.79
C GLU A 173 0.28 -7.00 -5.82
N ALA A 174 0.77 -8.15 -5.37
CA ALA A 174 1.54 -9.08 -6.17
C ALA A 174 0.67 -9.89 -7.15
N GLY A 175 1.23 -10.23 -8.31
CA GLY A 175 0.64 -11.19 -9.25
C GLY A 175 -0.29 -10.61 -10.29
N LEU A 176 -0.42 -9.30 -10.43
CA LEU A 176 -1.06 -8.69 -11.60
C LEU A 176 -0.21 -8.96 -12.84
N ARG A 177 -0.84 -9.39 -13.94
CA ARG A 177 -0.14 -9.71 -15.21
C ARG A 177 -0.96 -9.27 -16.41
N THR A 178 -0.25 -8.72 -17.40
CA THR A 178 -0.77 -8.50 -18.75
C THR A 178 -0.18 -9.49 -19.75
N HIS A 179 0.90 -10.18 -19.34
CA HIS A 179 1.68 -11.11 -20.20
C HIS A 179 2.36 -10.43 -21.40
N ASN A 180 2.46 -9.11 -21.40
CA ASN A 180 3.19 -8.34 -22.40
C ASN A 180 4.13 -7.36 -21.67
N ILE A 181 5.43 -7.67 -21.64
CA ILE A 181 6.46 -6.90 -20.91
C ILE A 181 6.60 -5.45 -21.37
N TYR A 182 6.01 -5.10 -22.50
CA TYR A 182 5.98 -3.74 -23.05
C TYR A 182 4.63 -3.04 -22.86
N SER A 183 3.65 -3.66 -22.15
CA SER A 183 2.33 -3.06 -21.97
C SER A 183 1.65 -3.51 -20.66
N PRO A 184 1.50 -2.63 -19.65
CA PRO A 184 2.11 -1.31 -19.57
C PRO A 184 3.63 -1.37 -19.41
N TRP A 185 4.32 -0.35 -19.88
CA TRP A 185 5.76 -0.26 -19.80
C TRP A 185 6.16 0.93 -18.89
N PRO A 186 7.07 0.74 -17.91
CA PRO A 186 7.86 -0.46 -17.59
C PRO A 186 7.20 -1.41 -16.57
N GLU A 187 5.92 -1.19 -16.19
CA GLU A 187 5.25 -1.78 -15.04
C GLU A 187 5.19 -3.31 -15.10
N GLU A 188 4.87 -3.89 -16.27
CA GLU A 188 4.75 -5.35 -16.37
C GLU A 188 6.07 -6.07 -16.10
N MET A 189 7.18 -5.54 -16.59
CA MET A 189 8.51 -6.09 -16.30
C MET A 189 8.87 -5.88 -14.83
N ASN A 190 8.57 -4.73 -14.27
CA ASN A 190 8.80 -4.45 -12.85
C ASN A 190 8.07 -5.43 -11.94
N ARG A 191 6.81 -5.80 -12.26
CA ARG A 191 6.05 -6.82 -11.52
C ARG A 191 6.75 -8.17 -11.53
N GLN A 192 7.25 -8.59 -12.69
CA GLN A 192 7.92 -9.87 -12.86
C GLN A 192 9.25 -9.91 -12.09
N ILE A 193 10.07 -8.86 -12.20
CA ILE A 193 11.34 -8.76 -11.46
C ILE A 193 11.08 -8.77 -9.95
N THR A 194 10.17 -7.91 -9.47
CA THR A 194 9.82 -7.85 -8.05
C THR A 194 9.27 -9.17 -7.56
N GLY A 195 8.42 -9.83 -8.35
CA GLY A 195 7.88 -11.15 -8.04
C GLY A 195 8.94 -12.24 -7.90
N ARG A 196 10.04 -12.18 -8.65
CA ARG A 196 11.16 -13.14 -8.49
C ARG A 196 12.02 -12.87 -7.26
N ILE A 197 12.15 -11.61 -6.87
CA ILE A 197 12.94 -11.21 -5.69
C ILE A 197 12.15 -11.47 -4.40
N ALA A 198 10.85 -11.27 -4.41
CA ALA A 198 10.01 -11.30 -3.23
C ALA A 198 9.99 -12.69 -2.56
N THR A 199 10.11 -12.67 -1.23
CA THR A 199 9.94 -13.85 -0.37
C THR A 199 8.47 -14.13 -0.11
N TRP A 200 7.65 -13.08 0.05
CA TRP A 200 6.22 -13.17 0.33
C TRP A 200 5.42 -12.34 -0.65
N HIS A 201 4.26 -12.87 -1.07
CA HIS A 201 3.38 -12.27 -2.07
C HIS A 201 1.99 -12.05 -1.49
N PHE A 202 1.56 -10.80 -1.42
CA PHE A 202 0.22 -10.41 -0.98
C PHE A 202 -0.60 -10.06 -2.21
N SER A 203 -1.37 -11.03 -2.69
CA SER A 203 -2.14 -10.92 -3.93
C SER A 203 -3.51 -10.28 -3.68
N PRO A 204 -3.97 -9.36 -4.54
CA PRO A 204 -5.28 -8.75 -4.38
C PRO A 204 -6.43 -9.71 -4.70
N THR A 205 -6.22 -10.70 -5.54
CA THR A 205 -7.28 -11.61 -6.03
C THR A 205 -6.79 -13.03 -6.21
N VAL A 206 -7.72 -13.97 -6.38
CA VAL A 206 -7.43 -15.36 -6.78
C VAL A 206 -6.71 -15.43 -8.12
N LEU A 207 -7.10 -14.58 -9.08
CA LEU A 207 -6.45 -14.53 -10.40
C LEU A 207 -4.97 -14.15 -10.26
N SER A 208 -4.67 -13.11 -9.49
CA SER A 208 -3.30 -12.67 -9.23
C SER A 208 -2.45 -13.75 -8.55
N ARG A 209 -3.05 -14.48 -7.57
CA ARG A 209 -2.40 -15.64 -6.95
C ARG A 209 -2.09 -16.73 -7.98
N ASN A 210 -3.04 -17.06 -8.85
CA ASN A 210 -2.86 -18.12 -9.86
C ASN A 210 -1.77 -17.76 -10.86
N ASN A 211 -1.63 -16.50 -11.27
CA ASN A 211 -0.53 -16.04 -12.11
C ASN A 211 0.83 -16.35 -11.47
N LEU A 212 1.00 -16.06 -10.19
CA LEU A 212 2.24 -16.37 -9.46
C LEU A 212 2.52 -17.88 -9.38
N ILE A 213 1.49 -18.70 -9.17
CA ILE A 213 1.62 -20.16 -9.16
C ILE A 213 2.08 -20.67 -10.52
N HIS A 214 1.48 -20.18 -11.60
CA HIS A 214 1.87 -20.55 -12.97
C HIS A 214 3.33 -20.16 -13.29
N GLU A 215 3.84 -19.11 -12.64
CA GLU A 215 5.25 -18.70 -12.72
C GLU A 215 6.18 -19.48 -11.79
N GLY A 216 5.67 -20.50 -11.10
CA GLY A 216 6.45 -21.38 -10.21
C GLY A 216 6.70 -20.82 -8.82
N ILE A 217 5.97 -19.79 -8.37
CA ILE A 217 6.04 -19.34 -6.99
C ILE A 217 5.33 -20.33 -6.08
N ASN A 218 5.99 -20.73 -4.99
CA ASN A 218 5.42 -21.64 -4.02
C ASN A 218 4.15 -21.05 -3.39
N GLU A 219 3.06 -21.81 -3.44
CA GLU A 219 1.74 -21.41 -2.93
C GLU A 219 1.79 -20.98 -1.45
N ASN A 220 2.63 -21.63 -0.64
CA ASN A 220 2.80 -21.29 0.77
C ASN A 220 3.37 -19.88 1.01
N LYS A 221 3.95 -19.26 -0.02
CA LYS A 221 4.49 -17.89 0.03
C LYS A 221 3.50 -16.85 -0.52
N ILE A 222 2.30 -17.27 -0.93
CA ILE A 222 1.28 -16.38 -1.49
C ILE A 222 0.09 -16.31 -0.54
N ARG A 223 -0.39 -15.09 -0.29
CA ARG A 223 -1.61 -14.82 0.49
C ARG A 223 -2.52 -13.88 -0.28
N ILE A 224 -3.81 -14.20 -0.33
CA ILE A 224 -4.83 -13.30 -0.89
C ILE A 224 -5.24 -12.36 0.23
N THR A 225 -4.97 -11.07 0.06
CA THR A 225 -5.20 -10.03 1.07
C THR A 225 -6.14 -8.93 0.61
N GLY A 226 -6.62 -8.98 -0.64
CA GLY A 226 -7.41 -7.91 -1.23
C GLY A 226 -6.57 -6.70 -1.65
N ASN A 227 -7.24 -5.58 -1.94
CA ASN A 227 -6.60 -4.35 -2.40
C ASN A 227 -6.75 -3.25 -1.36
N THR A 228 -5.65 -2.79 -0.82
CA THR A 228 -5.59 -1.78 0.25
C THR A 228 -6.09 -0.39 -0.15
N VAL A 229 -6.35 -0.14 -1.43
CA VAL A 229 -7.04 1.09 -1.87
C VAL A 229 -8.44 1.21 -1.27
N ILE A 230 -9.11 0.07 -1.02
CA ILE A 230 -10.43 0.04 -0.39
C ILE A 230 -10.33 0.50 1.07
N ASP A 231 -9.29 0.07 1.80
CA ASP A 231 -9.03 0.52 3.17
C ASP A 231 -8.71 2.02 3.20
N ALA A 232 -7.94 2.52 2.23
CA ALA A 232 -7.65 3.94 2.09
C ALA A 232 -8.93 4.76 1.88
N LEU A 233 -9.83 4.30 1.00
CA LEU A 233 -11.12 4.93 0.76
C LEU A 233 -11.97 4.97 2.03
N TYR A 234 -12.08 3.86 2.75
CA TYR A 234 -12.84 3.80 4.01
C TYR A 234 -12.25 4.72 5.07
N HIS A 235 -10.92 4.79 5.19
CA HIS A 235 -10.25 5.68 6.13
C HIS A 235 -10.60 7.14 5.84
N VAL A 236 -10.47 7.58 4.58
CA VAL A 236 -10.79 8.95 4.17
C VAL A 236 -12.26 9.26 4.36
N ALA A 237 -13.16 8.37 3.93
CA ALA A 237 -14.60 8.54 4.13
C ALA A 237 -14.97 8.65 5.62
N ALA A 238 -14.35 7.86 6.49
CA ALA A 238 -14.56 7.94 7.93
C ALA A 238 -14.05 9.26 8.52
N THR A 239 -12.91 9.77 8.04
CA THR A 239 -12.36 11.07 8.45
C THR A 239 -13.28 12.21 8.07
N ILE A 240 -13.76 12.25 6.82
CA ILE A 240 -14.71 13.29 6.33
C ILE A 240 -16.02 13.25 7.13
N ARG A 241 -16.53 12.06 7.48
CA ARG A 241 -17.76 11.94 8.27
C ARG A 241 -17.62 12.45 9.70
N LYS A 242 -16.45 12.32 10.29
CA LYS A 242 -16.18 12.74 11.67
C LYS A 242 -15.86 14.23 11.79
N ASP A 243 -15.30 14.81 10.75
CA ASP A 243 -14.88 16.22 10.73
C ASP A 243 -15.88 17.06 9.94
N PHE A 244 -16.81 17.69 10.68
CA PHE A 244 -17.85 18.55 10.11
C PHE A 244 -17.26 19.75 9.34
N THR A 245 -16.16 20.30 9.80
CA THR A 245 -15.49 21.46 9.18
C THR A 245 -14.92 21.07 7.82
N LEU A 246 -14.17 19.95 7.79
CA LEU A 246 -13.62 19.40 6.55
C LEU A 246 -14.74 19.07 5.55
N ARG A 247 -15.81 18.42 6.02
CA ARG A 247 -16.97 18.08 5.18
C ARG A 247 -17.58 19.33 4.55
N LYS A 248 -17.85 20.38 5.36
CA LYS A 248 -18.43 21.62 4.86
C LYS A 248 -17.52 22.33 3.84
N GLN A 249 -16.21 22.30 4.05
CA GLN A 249 -15.22 22.83 3.11
C GLN A 249 -15.31 22.09 1.77
N LEU A 250 -15.28 20.75 1.79
CA LEU A 250 -15.36 19.93 0.59
C LEU A 250 -16.69 20.11 -0.15
N ASP A 251 -17.82 20.17 0.57
CA ASP A 251 -19.13 20.45 -0.03
C ASP A 251 -19.12 21.82 -0.74
N THR A 252 -18.52 22.84 -0.15
CA THR A 252 -18.37 24.17 -0.76
C THR A 252 -17.53 24.14 -2.02
N GLU A 253 -16.39 23.44 -1.99
CA GLU A 253 -15.51 23.28 -3.15
C GLU A 253 -16.21 22.52 -4.29
N LEU A 254 -16.92 21.43 -3.98
CA LEU A 254 -17.68 20.66 -4.96
C LEU A 254 -18.80 21.48 -5.59
N MET A 255 -19.57 22.22 -4.79
CA MET A 255 -20.61 23.12 -5.30
C MET A 255 -20.03 24.19 -6.21
N SER A 256 -18.90 24.81 -5.86
CA SER A 256 -18.23 25.80 -6.69
C SER A 256 -17.73 25.24 -8.02
N ALA A 257 -17.42 23.94 -8.06
CA ALA A 257 -17.04 23.20 -9.27
C ALA A 257 -18.25 22.67 -10.07
N GLY A 258 -19.49 22.98 -9.65
CA GLY A 258 -20.72 22.60 -10.35
C GLY A 258 -21.29 21.23 -9.99
N TYR A 259 -20.76 20.57 -8.96
CA TYR A 259 -21.32 19.31 -8.47
C TYR A 259 -22.47 19.56 -7.48
N LYS A 260 -23.47 18.69 -7.50
CA LYS A 260 -24.53 18.66 -6.48
C LYS A 260 -24.07 17.79 -5.32
N THR A 261 -24.05 18.33 -4.13
CA THR A 261 -23.70 17.61 -2.87
C THR A 261 -24.94 17.15 -2.14
#